data_87190b0488b157c12a19f4ac30310f4d
#
_entry.id   87190b0488b157c12a19f4ac30310f4d
#
_cell.length_a   1.000
_cell.length_b   1.000
_cell.length_c   1.000
_cell.angle_alpha   90.00
_cell.angle_beta   90.00
_cell.angle_gamma   90.00
#
_symmetry.space_group_name_H-M   'P 1'
#
loop_
_entity.id
_entity.type
_entity.pdbx_description
1 polymer ?
#
loop_
_entity_poly.entity_id
_entity_poly.type
_entity_poly.pdbx_seq_one_letter_code
_entity_poly.pdbx_strand_id
1 'polypeptide(L)'
;MKVTVLYPQPLNQEKFESDYNAHLKLLHEKTGIPTDVKPYSVTRFLSGPEGKPPFYLMFIMPFESQEQLEKTMSSPGMQEVAADATRISTGGAPTILIGETI
;
A
#
# COMPACT_ATOMS: atom_id res chain seq x y z
N MET A 1 -3.63 13.69 7.49
CA MET A 1 -4.21 12.33 7.43
C MET A 1 -3.49 11.50 6.39
N LYS A 2 -3.18 10.27 6.71
CA LYS A 2 -2.55 9.36 5.76
C LYS A 2 -2.96 7.92 6.00
N VAL A 3 -2.91 7.14 4.92
CA VAL A 3 -3.07 5.69 4.97
C VAL A 3 -1.69 5.08 4.85
N THR A 4 -1.39 4.14 5.74
CA THR A 4 -0.15 3.37 5.71
C THR A 4 -0.52 1.90 5.55
N VAL A 5 0.12 1.23 4.60
CA VAL A 5 -0.06 -0.20 4.39
C VAL A 5 1.28 -0.88 4.57
N LEU A 6 1.33 -1.84 5.48
CA LEU A 6 2.53 -2.63 5.76
C LEU A 6 2.32 -4.05 5.26
N TYR A 7 3.23 -4.51 4.42
CA TYR A 7 3.19 -5.88 3.89
C TYR A 7 4.21 -6.73 4.63
N PRO A 8 3.79 -7.88 5.19
CA PRO A 8 4.74 -8.80 5.80
C PRO A 8 5.68 -9.39 4.75
N GLN A 9 6.73 -10.06 5.20
CA GLN A 9 7.69 -10.70 4.29
C GLN A 9 6.95 -11.68 3.39
N PRO A 10 7.06 -11.53 2.05
CA PRO A 10 6.37 -12.42 1.13
C PRO A 10 7.03 -13.80 1.07
N LEU A 11 6.26 -14.80 0.66
CA LEU A 11 6.79 -16.15 0.45
C LEU A 11 7.77 -16.18 -0.71
N ASN A 12 7.55 -15.33 -1.73
CA ASN A 12 8.43 -15.20 -2.89
C ASN A 12 8.56 -13.73 -3.24
N GLN A 13 9.77 -13.17 -3.06
CA GLN A 13 10.01 -11.74 -3.26
C GLN A 13 9.86 -11.32 -4.72
N GLU A 14 10.36 -12.12 -5.65
CA GLU A 14 10.28 -11.80 -7.08
C GLU A 14 8.82 -11.72 -7.55
N LYS A 15 8.02 -12.68 -7.11
CA LYS A 15 6.59 -12.69 -7.44
C LYS A 15 5.88 -11.49 -6.82
N PHE A 16 6.20 -11.17 -5.56
CA PHE A 16 5.62 -10.02 -4.88
C PHE A 16 5.95 -8.72 -5.62
N GLU A 17 7.20 -8.53 -6.03
CA GLU A 17 7.62 -7.32 -6.75
C GLU A 17 6.87 -7.16 -8.07
N SER A 18 6.69 -8.25 -8.81
CA SER A 18 5.92 -8.24 -10.05
C SER A 18 4.45 -7.92 -9.80
N ASP A 19 3.86 -8.59 -8.82
CA ASP A 19 2.46 -8.36 -8.45
C ASP A 19 2.25 -6.94 -7.93
N TYR A 20 3.21 -6.39 -7.19
CA TYR A 20 3.11 -5.05 -6.64
C TYR A 20 3.15 -3.97 -7.71
N ASN A 21 3.97 -4.17 -8.75
CA ASN A 21 3.98 -3.26 -9.90
C ASN A 21 2.60 -3.20 -10.56
N ALA A 22 1.97 -4.36 -10.74
CA ALA A 22 0.62 -4.43 -11.30
C ALA A 22 -0.40 -3.81 -10.34
N HIS A 23 -0.19 -3.99 -9.03
CA HIS A 23 -1.04 -3.42 -7.99
C HIS A 23 -1.04 -1.88 -8.03
N LEU A 24 0.14 -1.27 -8.18
CA LEU A 24 0.24 0.19 -8.30
C LEU A 24 -0.46 0.71 -9.55
N LYS A 25 -0.37 0.00 -10.68
CA LYS A 25 -1.11 0.36 -11.90
C LYS A 25 -2.61 0.31 -11.64
N LEU A 26 -3.08 -0.69 -10.92
CA LEU A 26 -4.49 -0.81 -10.55
C LEU A 26 -4.92 0.38 -9.68
N LEU A 27 -4.08 0.79 -8.72
CA LEU A 27 -4.36 1.96 -7.89
C LEU A 27 -4.58 3.21 -8.74
N HIS A 28 -3.67 3.48 -9.70
CA HIS A 28 -3.81 4.63 -10.59
C HIS A 28 -5.09 4.55 -11.41
N GLU A 29 -5.38 3.38 -11.96
CA GLU A 29 -6.56 3.15 -12.79
C GLU A 29 -7.85 3.38 -12.00
N LYS A 30 -7.95 2.83 -10.80
CA LYS A 30 -9.19 2.87 -10.02
C LYS A 30 -9.41 4.20 -9.30
N THR A 31 -8.37 4.97 -9.04
CA THR A 31 -8.48 6.27 -8.37
C THR A 31 -8.43 7.43 -9.35
N GLY A 32 -8.08 7.20 -10.61
CA GLY A 32 -7.95 8.26 -11.60
C GLY A 32 -6.67 9.09 -11.46
N ILE A 33 -5.74 8.67 -10.63
CA ILE A 33 -4.44 9.34 -10.50
C ILE A 33 -3.65 9.14 -11.80
N PRO A 34 -3.17 10.24 -12.44
CA PRO A 34 -2.36 10.11 -13.65
C PRO A 34 -1.13 9.25 -13.41
N THR A 35 -0.72 8.48 -14.42
CA THR A 35 0.40 7.53 -14.29
C THR A 35 1.75 8.20 -14.04
N ASP A 36 1.87 9.50 -14.38
CA ASP A 36 3.08 10.28 -14.15
C ASP A 36 3.06 11.03 -12.79
N VAL A 37 1.98 10.88 -12.01
CA VAL A 37 1.83 11.48 -10.69
C VAL A 37 1.92 10.39 -9.63
N LYS A 38 2.73 10.64 -8.61
CA LYS A 38 2.94 9.67 -7.53
C LYS A 38 2.69 10.33 -6.17
N PRO A 39 1.40 10.45 -5.75
CA PRO A 39 1.05 11.11 -4.49
C PRO A 39 1.21 10.21 -3.26
N TYR A 40 2.03 9.20 -3.37
CA TYR A 40 2.31 8.23 -2.31
C TYR A 40 3.81 7.93 -2.28
N SER A 41 4.26 7.33 -1.19
CA SER A 41 5.62 6.82 -1.11
C SER A 41 5.61 5.33 -0.86
N VAL A 42 6.63 4.64 -1.39
CA VAL A 42 6.81 3.21 -1.20
C VAL A 42 8.21 3.00 -0.68
N THR A 43 8.32 2.34 0.47
CA THR A 43 9.59 2.03 1.11
C THR A 43 9.74 0.52 1.24
N ARG A 44 10.86 -0.01 0.75
CA ARG A 44 11.20 -1.41 0.93
C ARG A 44 12.18 -1.51 2.10
N PHE A 45 11.86 -2.37 3.06
CA PHE A 45 12.72 -2.57 4.22
C PHE A 45 13.80 -3.61 3.89
N LEU A 46 15.06 -3.22 4.06
CA LEU A 46 16.20 -4.08 3.72
C LEU A 46 16.68 -4.86 4.94
N SER A 47 16.78 -4.18 6.10
CA SER A 47 17.26 -4.79 7.33
C SER A 47 16.84 -3.94 8.51
N GLY A 48 16.98 -4.48 9.72
CA GLY A 48 16.76 -3.77 10.97
C GLY A 48 17.86 -4.09 11.97
N PRO A 49 17.83 -3.48 13.16
CA PRO A 49 18.86 -3.73 14.19
C PRO A 49 18.99 -5.21 14.57
N GLU A 50 17.92 -5.97 14.43
CA GLU A 50 17.86 -7.37 14.80
C GLU A 50 17.85 -8.30 13.56
N GLY A 51 18.28 -7.79 12.40
CA GLY A 51 18.32 -8.56 11.16
C GLY A 51 17.10 -8.31 10.27
N LYS A 52 16.51 -9.37 9.74
CA LYS A 52 15.39 -9.28 8.82
C LYS A 52 14.13 -8.81 9.54
N PRO A 53 13.51 -7.67 9.12
CA PRO A 53 12.32 -7.16 9.78
C PRO A 53 11.08 -8.01 9.46
N PRO A 54 10.02 -7.92 10.29
CA PRO A 54 8.78 -8.65 10.03
C PRO A 54 8.00 -8.13 8.83
N PHE A 55 8.31 -6.91 8.36
CA PHE A 55 7.66 -6.31 7.20
C PHE A 55 8.64 -6.13 6.06
N TYR A 56 8.15 -6.27 4.84
CA TYR A 56 8.95 -6.14 3.63
C TYR A 56 8.80 -4.78 2.97
N LEU A 57 7.58 -4.22 2.96
CA LEU A 57 7.28 -3.01 2.20
C LEU A 57 6.24 -2.17 2.93
N MET A 58 6.40 -0.85 2.84
CA MET A 58 5.49 0.13 3.40
C MET A 58 5.02 1.08 2.30
N PHE A 59 3.70 1.27 2.20
CA PHE A 59 3.07 2.24 1.33
C PHE A 59 2.44 3.32 2.20
N ILE A 60 2.67 4.59 1.86
CA ILE A 60 2.05 5.72 2.56
C ILE A 60 1.43 6.66 1.54
N MET A 61 0.15 6.98 1.72
CA MET A 61 -0.53 7.94 0.87
C MET A 61 -1.19 9.01 1.74
N PRO A 62 -0.76 10.28 1.64
CA PRO A 62 -1.37 11.37 2.40
C PRO A 62 -2.66 11.85 1.75
N PHE A 63 -3.54 12.42 2.58
CA PHE A 63 -4.78 13.05 2.16
C PHE A 63 -4.88 14.43 2.81
N GLU A 64 -5.60 15.34 2.17
CA GLU A 64 -5.76 16.71 2.66
C GLU A 64 -6.64 16.79 3.90
N SER A 65 -7.61 15.87 4.03
CA SER A 65 -8.56 15.87 5.14
C SER A 65 -9.02 14.44 5.43
N GLN A 66 -9.58 14.26 6.62
CA GLN A 66 -10.21 13.01 7.01
C GLN A 66 -11.40 12.68 6.10
N GLU A 67 -12.16 13.70 5.73
CA GLU A 67 -13.31 13.54 4.83
C GLU A 67 -12.87 12.97 3.47
N GLN A 68 -11.82 13.54 2.89
CA GLN A 68 -11.29 13.07 1.63
C GLN A 68 -10.79 11.62 1.74
N LEU A 69 -10.10 11.30 2.83
CA LEU A 69 -9.59 9.95 3.08
C LEU A 69 -10.75 8.95 3.14
N GLU A 70 -11.77 9.25 3.94
CA GLU A 70 -12.93 8.36 4.09
C GLU A 70 -13.68 8.16 2.78
N LYS A 71 -13.86 9.24 2.02
CA LYS A 71 -14.53 9.18 0.72
C LYS A 71 -13.77 8.29 -0.25
N THR A 72 -12.45 8.45 -0.30
CA THR A 72 -11.60 7.64 -1.19
C THR A 72 -11.59 6.18 -0.76
N MET A 73 -11.42 5.91 0.53
CA MET A 73 -11.32 4.54 1.03
C MET A 73 -12.63 3.76 0.90
N SER A 74 -13.77 4.45 0.90
CA SER A 74 -15.08 3.80 0.73
C SER A 74 -15.52 3.65 -0.72
N SER A 75 -14.76 4.19 -1.68
CA SER A 75 -15.11 4.08 -3.09
C SER A 75 -15.01 2.63 -3.59
N PRO A 76 -15.85 2.23 -4.56
CA PRO A 76 -15.77 0.86 -5.12
C PRO A 76 -14.41 0.55 -5.73
N GLY A 77 -13.79 1.52 -6.39
CA GLY A 77 -12.46 1.34 -6.98
C GLY A 77 -11.40 1.04 -5.93
N MET A 78 -11.44 1.75 -4.80
CA MET A 78 -10.48 1.53 -3.72
C MET A 78 -10.72 0.20 -3.01
N GLN A 79 -11.96 -0.28 -2.95
CA GLN A 79 -12.24 -1.60 -2.41
C GLN A 79 -11.62 -2.71 -3.26
N GLU A 80 -11.61 -2.54 -4.59
CA GLU A 80 -10.90 -3.45 -5.48
C GLU A 80 -9.40 -3.42 -5.26
N VAL A 81 -8.83 -2.23 -5.03
CA VAL A 81 -7.41 -2.07 -4.73
C VAL A 81 -7.07 -2.77 -3.40
N ALA A 82 -7.91 -2.61 -2.39
CA ALA A 82 -7.71 -3.25 -1.09
C ALA A 82 -7.76 -4.77 -1.20
N ALA A 83 -8.70 -5.30 -1.98
CA ALA A 83 -8.79 -6.74 -2.21
C ALA A 83 -7.54 -7.26 -2.93
N ASP A 84 -7.02 -6.51 -3.89
CA ASP A 84 -5.80 -6.86 -4.59
C ASP A 84 -4.57 -6.84 -3.67
N ALA A 85 -4.51 -5.87 -2.74
CA ALA A 85 -3.45 -5.81 -1.74
C ALA A 85 -3.42 -7.08 -0.89
N THR A 86 -4.58 -7.58 -0.48
CA THR A 86 -4.69 -8.81 0.27
C THR A 86 -4.26 -10.01 -0.57
N ARG A 87 -4.65 -10.04 -1.84
CA ARG A 87 -4.31 -11.13 -2.76
C ARG A 87 -2.80 -11.28 -2.94
N ILE A 88 -2.07 -10.17 -3.09
CA ILE A 88 -0.62 -10.21 -3.34
C ILE A 88 0.20 -10.40 -2.07
N SER A 89 -0.39 -10.25 -0.90
CA SER A 89 0.30 -10.35 0.39
C SER A 89 0.39 -11.80 0.84
N THR A 90 1.32 -12.56 0.27
CA THR A 90 1.43 -14.01 0.46
C THR A 90 2.00 -14.42 1.81
N GLY A 91 2.71 -13.53 2.49
CA GLY A 91 3.29 -13.83 3.80
C GLY A 91 2.36 -13.55 4.97
N GLY A 92 1.12 -13.14 4.69
CA GLY A 92 0.12 -12.79 5.69
C GLY A 92 -0.67 -11.58 5.23
N ALA A 93 -1.78 -11.28 5.88
CA ALA A 93 -2.61 -10.12 5.53
C ALA A 93 -1.83 -8.81 5.70
N PRO A 94 -2.01 -7.82 4.81
CA PRO A 94 -1.39 -6.52 5.01
C PRO A 94 -2.01 -5.80 6.21
N THR A 95 -1.21 -4.99 6.89
CA THR A 95 -1.68 -4.15 7.98
C THR A 95 -2.00 -2.77 7.43
N ILE A 96 -3.25 -2.32 7.57
CA ILE A 96 -3.70 -1.02 7.07
C ILE A 96 -3.94 -0.11 8.27
N LEU A 97 -3.23 1.02 8.31
CA LEU A 97 -3.30 1.98 9.40
C LEU A 97 -3.70 3.35 8.86
N ILE A 98 -4.59 4.02 9.59
CA ILE A 98 -4.97 5.40 9.30
C ILE A 98 -4.44 6.25 10.43
N GLY A 99 -3.66 7.28 10.10
CA GLY A 99 -3.05 8.13 11.09
C GLY A 99 -2.97 9.58 10.67
N GLU A 100 -2.58 10.42 11.62
CA GLU A 100 -2.32 11.83 11.36
C GLU A 100 -0.92 12.18 11.83
N THR A 101 -0.29 13.12 11.13
CA THR A 101 1.01 13.63 11.54
C THR A 101 0.80 14.74 12.56
N ILE A 102 1.39 14.59 13.71
CA ILE A 102 1.29 15.56 14.79
C ILE A 102 2.52 16.44 14.88
#